data_520fadd2f6ad39965411db40148adc5d
#
_entry.id   520fadd2f6ad39965411db40148adc5d
#
_cell.length_a   1.000
_cell.length_b   1.000
_cell.length_c   1.000
_cell.angle_alpha   90.00
_cell.angle_beta   90.00
_cell.angle_gamma   90.00
#
_symmetry.space_group_name_H-M   'P 1'
#
loop_
_entity.id
_entity.type
_entity.pdbx_description
1 polymer ?
#
loop_
_entity_poly.entity_id
_entity_poly.type
_entity_poly.pdbx_seq_one_letter_code
_entity_poly.pdbx_strand_id
1 'polypeptide(L)'
;TGASIIDMDFFEALGFKHYQGSQFQDDTELRKNYIDRIYDTYIDEEELQACDQTICDVANSLEPKAYTSREFIKELGKFLKNNAKKKGSLIETAFDNNVPIFCPAFTDSSAGFGLVMHQEQNPNRHITIDSIRELRELTEIKVKSKQSGLLMVGGGVPKNFVQDTVVCADLIGKKVDMHKYAIQITVADTRDGACSSSTLKEASSWGKVDTVSYTHLRAHETKANLVWR
;
A
#
# COMPACT_ATOMS: atom_id res chain seq x y z
N THR A 1 -0.21 -1.19 -0.95
CA THR A 1 1.17 -1.37 -0.45
C THR A 1 1.92 -0.07 -0.47
N GLY A 2 3.05 0.04 0.29
CA GLY A 2 3.94 1.18 0.26
C GLY A 2 4.46 1.45 -1.15
N ALA A 3 4.92 0.42 -1.84
CA ALA A 3 5.35 0.51 -3.23
C ALA A 3 4.30 1.14 -4.17
N SER A 4 3.02 0.80 -4.00
CA SER A 4 1.96 1.35 -4.88
C SER A 4 1.56 2.78 -4.51
N ILE A 5 1.46 3.08 -3.21
CA ILE A 5 0.94 4.36 -2.72
C ILE A 5 2.04 5.42 -2.63
N ILE A 6 3.24 5.02 -2.23
CA ILE A 6 4.34 5.96 -2.00
C ILE A 6 5.29 5.96 -3.20
N ASP A 7 5.90 4.81 -3.52
CA ASP A 7 6.97 4.75 -4.51
C ASP A 7 6.46 4.88 -5.96
N MET A 8 5.16 4.73 -6.18
CA MET A 8 4.53 5.04 -7.48
C MET A 8 3.69 6.30 -7.42
N ASP A 9 2.57 6.29 -6.70
CA ASP A 9 1.56 7.35 -6.78
C ASP A 9 2.06 8.70 -6.23
N PHE A 10 2.63 8.69 -5.00
CA PHE A 10 3.17 9.91 -4.39
C PHE A 10 4.39 10.42 -5.16
N PHE A 11 5.33 9.52 -5.49
CA PHE A 11 6.52 9.82 -6.28
C PHE A 11 6.18 10.49 -7.62
N GLU A 12 5.26 9.90 -8.38
CA GLU A 12 4.82 10.49 -9.66
C GLU A 12 4.04 11.80 -9.47
N ALA A 13 3.27 11.93 -8.38
CA ALA A 13 2.57 13.18 -8.08
C ALA A 13 3.54 14.34 -7.80
N LEU A 14 4.73 14.05 -7.27
CA LEU A 14 5.82 15.03 -7.12
C LEU A 14 6.44 15.43 -8.48
N GLY A 15 6.10 14.75 -9.56
CA GLY A 15 6.57 15.01 -10.92
C GLY A 15 7.76 14.17 -11.33
N PHE A 16 8.16 13.22 -10.53
CA PHE A 16 9.19 12.23 -10.82
C PHE A 16 8.66 11.15 -11.78
N LYS A 17 9.52 10.33 -12.34
CA LYS A 17 9.14 9.40 -13.41
C LYS A 17 9.75 8.03 -13.24
N HIS A 18 8.98 7.03 -13.64
CA HIS A 18 9.48 5.69 -13.94
C HIS A 18 9.81 5.59 -15.43
N TYR A 19 10.89 4.91 -15.76
CA TYR A 19 11.38 4.75 -17.11
C TYR A 19 11.35 3.29 -17.52
N GLN A 20 10.97 3.00 -18.73
CA GLN A 20 11.08 1.65 -19.28
C GLN A 20 12.54 1.37 -19.63
N GLY A 21 13.08 0.30 -19.09
CA GLY A 21 14.43 -0.16 -19.31
C GLY A 21 14.49 -1.59 -19.84
N SER A 22 15.64 -2.24 -19.65
CA SER A 22 15.89 -3.64 -20.00
C SER A 22 16.13 -4.48 -18.75
N GLN A 23 15.45 -5.62 -18.63
CA GLN A 23 15.71 -6.59 -17.57
C GLN A 23 17.12 -7.23 -17.63
N PHE A 24 17.81 -7.08 -18.76
CA PHE A 24 19.11 -7.66 -19.03
C PHE A 24 20.27 -6.66 -18.90
N GLN A 25 19.99 -5.44 -18.44
CA GLN A 25 21.02 -4.44 -18.22
C GLN A 25 21.95 -4.85 -17.06
N ASP A 26 23.21 -4.44 -17.14
CA ASP A 26 24.17 -4.65 -16.06
C ASP A 26 23.85 -3.74 -14.88
N ASP A 27 23.43 -4.33 -13.75
CA ASP A 27 23.08 -3.60 -12.53
C ASP A 27 24.29 -2.84 -11.93
N THR A 28 25.52 -3.29 -12.19
CA THR A 28 26.72 -2.58 -11.74
C THR A 28 26.90 -1.25 -12.49
N GLU A 29 26.58 -1.23 -13.77
CA GLU A 29 26.60 0.00 -14.57
C GLU A 29 25.45 0.94 -14.23
N LEU A 30 24.23 0.38 -13.97
CA LEU A 30 23.10 1.17 -13.49
C LEU A 30 23.42 1.88 -12.18
N ARG A 31 23.98 1.15 -11.20
CA ARG A 31 24.38 1.71 -9.91
C ARG A 31 25.40 2.84 -10.02
N LYS A 32 26.37 2.74 -10.93
CA LYS A 32 27.34 3.82 -11.17
C LYS A 32 26.69 5.11 -11.68
N ASN A 33 25.53 4.98 -12.29
CA ASN A 33 24.76 6.09 -12.85
C ASN A 33 23.59 6.51 -11.96
N TYR A 34 23.52 6.01 -10.71
CA TYR A 34 22.42 6.29 -9.77
C TYR A 34 21.05 5.93 -10.34
N ILE A 35 20.96 4.76 -10.97
CA ILE A 35 19.73 4.21 -11.53
C ILE A 35 19.37 2.92 -10.80
N ASP A 36 18.22 2.91 -10.15
CA ASP A 36 17.61 1.72 -9.56
C ASP A 36 16.79 0.96 -10.60
N ARG A 37 16.77 -0.36 -10.48
CA ARG A 37 16.04 -1.22 -11.42
C ARG A 37 15.10 -2.17 -10.70
N ILE A 38 13.84 -2.19 -11.14
CA ILE A 38 12.86 -3.20 -10.76
C ILE A 38 12.41 -3.89 -12.04
N TYR A 39 12.95 -5.08 -12.32
CA TYR A 39 12.74 -5.85 -13.55
C TYR A 39 13.10 -5.03 -14.81
N ASP A 40 12.14 -4.47 -15.53
CA ASP A 40 12.33 -3.62 -16.71
C ASP A 40 11.95 -2.15 -16.48
N THR A 41 11.83 -1.75 -15.23
CA THR A 41 11.53 -0.38 -14.82
C THR A 41 12.75 0.24 -14.15
N TYR A 42 13.12 1.43 -14.60
CA TYR A 42 14.23 2.21 -14.05
C TYR A 42 13.71 3.41 -13.28
N ILE A 43 14.40 3.73 -12.21
CA ILE A 43 14.10 4.84 -11.31
C ILE A 43 15.39 5.61 -11.08
N ASP A 44 15.33 6.92 -11.15
CA ASP A 44 16.43 7.80 -10.77
C ASP A 44 16.55 7.81 -9.24
N GLU A 45 17.72 7.38 -8.71
CA GLU A 45 17.98 7.30 -7.28
C GLU A 45 17.93 8.67 -6.59
N GLU A 46 18.35 9.73 -7.28
CA GLU A 46 18.30 11.09 -6.74
C GLU A 46 16.84 11.60 -6.62
N GLU A 47 16.00 11.26 -7.59
CA GLU A 47 14.55 11.54 -7.52
C GLU A 47 13.88 10.76 -6.38
N LEU A 48 14.30 9.50 -6.15
CA LEU A 48 13.80 8.69 -5.05
C LEU A 48 14.21 9.28 -3.69
N GLN A 49 15.46 9.69 -3.54
CA GLN A 49 15.94 10.37 -2.33
C GLN A 49 15.23 11.72 -2.10
N ALA A 50 14.87 12.44 -3.17
CA ALA A 50 14.06 13.65 -3.05
C ALA A 50 12.62 13.36 -2.61
N CYS A 51 12.07 12.21 -2.97
CA CYS A 51 10.80 11.73 -2.44
C CYS A 51 10.90 11.43 -0.94
N ASP A 52 11.95 10.71 -0.50
CA ASP A 52 12.22 10.43 0.91
C ASP A 52 12.33 11.72 1.73
N GLN A 53 13.08 12.70 1.22
CA GLN A 53 13.21 14.01 1.87
C GLN A 53 11.87 14.74 1.97
N THR A 54 11.03 14.67 0.94
CA THR A 54 9.69 15.28 0.96
C THR A 54 8.82 14.66 2.06
N ILE A 55 8.90 13.35 2.24
CA ILE A 55 8.18 12.65 3.31
C ILE A 55 8.71 13.08 4.69
N CYS A 56 10.03 13.18 4.83
CA CYS A 56 10.66 13.71 6.05
C CYS A 56 10.16 15.13 6.37
N ASP A 57 10.10 16.00 5.38
CA ASP A 57 9.65 17.38 5.55
C ASP A 57 8.16 17.48 5.94
N VAL A 58 7.31 16.63 5.34
CA VAL A 58 5.91 16.53 5.78
C VAL A 58 5.84 16.05 7.22
N ALA A 59 6.59 15.00 7.60
CA ALA A 59 6.64 14.51 8.96
C ALA A 59 7.13 15.58 9.96
N ASN A 60 8.15 16.37 9.58
CA ASN A 60 8.68 17.47 10.38
C ASN A 60 7.65 18.59 10.63
N SER A 61 6.67 18.75 9.74
CA SER A 61 5.60 19.75 9.87
C SER A 61 4.45 19.30 10.77
N LEU A 62 4.41 18.03 11.16
CA LEU A 62 3.31 17.47 11.95
C LEU A 62 3.57 17.51 13.45
N GLU A 63 2.48 17.46 14.22
CA GLU A 63 2.56 17.32 15.67
C GLU A 63 3.19 15.95 16.03
N PRO A 64 4.21 15.92 16.91
CA PRO A 64 4.84 14.69 17.37
C PRO A 64 3.90 13.80 18.18
N LYS A 65 3.32 12.80 17.53
CA LYS A 65 2.45 11.78 18.14
C LYS A 65 2.42 10.52 17.29
N ALA A 66 1.73 9.50 17.77
CA ALA A 66 1.45 8.33 16.97
C ALA A 66 0.37 8.61 15.91
N TYR A 67 0.67 8.30 14.65
CA TYR A 67 -0.24 8.33 13.51
C TYR A 67 -0.48 6.90 13.01
N THR A 68 -1.65 6.62 12.45
CA THR A 68 -1.79 5.45 11.58
C THR A 68 -1.26 5.77 10.19
N SER A 69 -0.97 4.76 9.35
CA SER A 69 -0.61 5.04 7.96
C SER A 69 -1.71 5.81 7.24
N ARG A 70 -2.97 5.49 7.54
CA ARG A 70 -4.14 6.22 7.01
C ARG A 70 -4.11 7.71 7.35
N GLU A 71 -3.79 8.05 8.60
CA GLU A 71 -3.71 9.46 9.02
C GLU A 71 -2.55 10.16 8.34
N PHE A 72 -1.39 9.51 8.26
CA PHE A 72 -0.22 10.08 7.62
C PHE A 72 -0.42 10.23 6.09
N ILE A 73 -0.98 9.23 5.41
CA ILE A 73 -1.32 9.32 3.98
C ILE A 73 -2.32 10.46 3.72
N LYS A 74 -3.24 10.71 4.65
CA LYS A 74 -4.15 11.86 4.56
C LYS A 74 -3.38 13.19 4.60
N GLU A 75 -2.35 13.32 5.41
CA GLU A 75 -1.49 14.52 5.43
C GLU A 75 -0.66 14.64 4.14
N LEU A 76 -0.20 13.51 3.57
CA LEU A 76 0.42 13.50 2.23
C LEU A 76 -0.57 13.99 1.16
N GLY A 77 -1.83 13.57 1.21
CA GLY A 77 -2.88 14.05 0.29
C GLY A 77 -3.12 15.56 0.41
N LYS A 78 -3.17 16.06 1.64
CA LYS A 78 -3.26 17.50 1.91
C LYS A 78 -2.05 18.27 1.35
N PHE A 79 -0.85 17.72 1.49
CA PHE A 79 0.36 18.28 0.92
C PHE A 79 0.29 18.32 -0.62
N LEU A 80 -0.11 17.22 -1.26
CA LEU A 80 -0.22 17.12 -2.72
C LEU A 80 -1.25 18.09 -3.30
N LYS A 81 -2.32 18.40 -2.60
CA LYS A 81 -3.33 19.36 -3.06
C LYS A 81 -2.71 20.70 -3.49
N ASN A 82 -1.67 21.13 -2.79
CA ASN A 82 -0.99 22.41 -3.04
C ASN A 82 0.34 22.26 -3.79
N ASN A 83 0.97 21.09 -3.74
CA ASN A 83 2.35 20.89 -4.20
C ASN A 83 2.49 19.88 -5.34
N ALA A 84 1.44 19.13 -5.70
CA ALA A 84 1.53 18.16 -6.78
C ALA A 84 1.83 18.82 -8.12
N LYS A 85 2.85 18.30 -8.80
CA LYS A 85 3.18 18.68 -10.19
C LYS A 85 2.33 17.91 -11.19
N LYS A 86 1.96 16.66 -10.86
CA LYS A 86 1.02 15.84 -11.64
C LYS A 86 -0.27 15.68 -10.80
N LYS A 87 -1.37 16.19 -11.32
CA LYS A 87 -2.68 16.14 -10.66
C LYS A 87 -3.40 14.81 -10.88
N GLY A 88 -4.33 14.49 -9.98
CA GLY A 88 -5.19 13.32 -10.08
C GLY A 88 -4.52 12.03 -9.61
N SER A 89 -3.55 12.12 -8.71
CA SER A 89 -2.99 10.96 -8.02
C SER A 89 -4.05 10.27 -7.16
N LEU A 90 -3.82 9.01 -6.83
CA LEU A 90 -4.70 8.23 -5.97
C LEU A 90 -4.81 8.87 -4.57
N ILE A 91 -3.67 9.30 -4.00
CA ILE A 91 -3.61 9.93 -2.67
C ILE A 91 -4.37 11.27 -2.68
N GLU A 92 -4.13 12.13 -3.67
CA GLU A 92 -4.84 13.43 -3.79
C GLU A 92 -6.35 13.21 -3.96
N THR A 93 -6.73 12.28 -4.84
CA THR A 93 -8.13 11.96 -5.11
C THR A 93 -8.83 11.38 -3.88
N ALA A 94 -8.17 10.49 -3.16
CA ALA A 94 -8.70 9.91 -1.92
C ALA A 94 -8.86 10.98 -0.83
N PHE A 95 -7.91 11.89 -0.69
CA PHE A 95 -8.02 13.03 0.22
C PHE A 95 -9.23 13.90 -0.10
N ASP A 96 -9.39 14.32 -1.35
CA ASP A 96 -10.49 15.19 -1.78
C ASP A 96 -11.87 14.55 -1.62
N ASN A 97 -11.96 13.22 -1.75
CA ASN A 97 -13.21 12.48 -1.58
C ASN A 97 -13.37 11.85 -0.18
N ASN A 98 -12.46 12.12 0.74
CA ASN A 98 -12.44 11.55 2.09
C ASN A 98 -12.51 10.01 2.10
N VAL A 99 -11.82 9.35 1.16
CA VAL A 99 -11.68 7.91 1.09
C VAL A 99 -10.43 7.49 1.89
N PRO A 100 -10.55 6.63 2.90
CA PRO A 100 -9.39 6.22 3.68
C PRO A 100 -8.51 5.25 2.90
N ILE A 101 -7.19 5.47 2.97
CA ILE A 101 -6.16 4.54 2.47
C ILE A 101 -5.44 3.96 3.67
N PHE A 102 -5.44 2.63 3.79
CA PHE A 102 -4.68 1.87 4.79
C PHE A 102 -3.50 1.19 4.11
N CYS A 103 -2.32 1.31 4.68
CA CYS A 103 -1.10 0.74 4.12
C CYS A 103 -0.34 -0.07 5.18
N PRO A 104 -0.70 -1.34 5.42
CA PRO A 104 0.06 -2.21 6.31
C PRO A 104 1.49 -2.39 5.77
N ALA A 105 2.47 -2.59 6.65
CA ALA A 105 3.89 -2.57 6.33
C ALA A 105 4.34 -1.25 5.67
N PHE A 106 3.82 -0.13 6.16
CA PHE A 106 4.00 1.21 5.60
C PHE A 106 5.47 1.63 5.47
N THR A 107 6.33 1.12 6.35
CA THR A 107 7.77 1.41 6.35
C THR A 107 8.58 0.71 5.26
N ASP A 108 7.97 -0.22 4.51
CA ASP A 108 8.59 -0.88 3.36
C ASP A 108 8.35 -0.05 2.08
N SER A 109 8.87 1.18 2.07
CA SER A 109 8.77 2.16 0.99
C SER A 109 9.57 3.43 1.35
N SER A 110 9.65 4.41 0.45
CA SER A 110 10.18 5.76 0.71
C SER A 110 9.61 6.39 1.99
N ALA A 111 8.38 6.04 2.37
CA ALA A 111 7.82 6.50 3.64
C ALA A 111 8.66 6.05 4.84
N GLY A 112 9.17 4.82 4.83
CA GLY A 112 10.06 4.32 5.89
C GLY A 112 11.36 5.10 5.96
N PHE A 113 11.99 5.34 4.83
CA PHE A 113 13.26 6.09 4.76
C PHE A 113 13.08 7.54 5.21
N GLY A 114 12.06 8.23 4.71
CA GLY A 114 11.74 9.60 5.15
C GLY A 114 11.43 9.70 6.64
N LEU A 115 10.75 8.69 7.21
CA LEU A 115 10.45 8.67 8.65
C LEU A 115 11.69 8.34 9.50
N VAL A 116 12.63 7.52 9.01
CA VAL A 116 13.93 7.33 9.67
C VAL A 116 14.72 8.64 9.72
N MET A 117 14.78 9.36 8.60
CA MET A 117 15.42 10.69 8.55
C MET A 117 14.76 11.67 9.53
N HIS A 118 13.41 11.68 9.58
CA HIS A 118 12.66 12.50 10.51
C HIS A 118 13.00 12.20 11.98
N GLN A 119 13.08 10.93 12.36
CA GLN A 119 13.39 10.52 13.74
C GLN A 119 14.84 10.83 14.11
N GLU A 120 15.78 10.68 13.19
CA GLU A 120 17.18 11.06 13.41
C GLU A 120 17.33 12.57 13.64
N GLN A 121 16.59 13.38 12.89
CA GLN A 121 16.57 14.84 13.07
C GLN A 121 15.84 15.27 14.35
N ASN A 122 14.91 14.46 14.86
CA ASN A 122 14.04 14.77 15.98
C ASN A 122 14.03 13.66 17.05
N PRO A 123 15.18 13.31 17.66
CA PRO A 123 15.30 12.11 18.49
C PRO A 123 14.38 12.09 19.72
N ASN A 124 14.00 13.24 20.24
CA ASN A 124 13.19 13.37 21.47
C ASN A 124 11.71 13.66 21.19
N ARG A 125 11.37 14.13 19.99
CA ARG A 125 10.00 14.54 19.63
C ARG A 125 9.73 14.28 18.15
N HIS A 126 9.26 13.09 17.84
CA HIS A 126 8.98 12.67 16.47
C HIS A 126 7.61 12.00 16.36
N ILE A 127 7.15 11.82 15.15
CA ILE A 127 5.98 10.99 14.87
C ILE A 127 6.37 9.50 14.85
N THR A 128 5.40 8.64 15.14
CA THR A 128 5.50 7.19 14.98
C THR A 128 4.30 6.67 14.18
N ILE A 129 4.44 5.50 13.58
CA ILE A 129 3.32 4.81 12.90
C ILE A 129 2.78 3.71 13.81
N ASP A 130 1.52 3.82 14.19
CA ASP A 130 0.79 2.88 15.02
C ASP A 130 -0.01 1.91 14.14
N SER A 131 0.63 0.83 13.72
CA SER A 131 0.03 -0.21 12.89
C SER A 131 -1.06 -1.02 13.62
N ILE A 132 -1.00 -1.09 14.95
CA ILE A 132 -2.03 -1.80 15.73
C ILE A 132 -3.32 -0.98 15.77
N ARG A 133 -3.21 0.32 16.00
CA ARG A 133 -4.37 1.21 15.92
C ARG A 133 -4.98 1.22 14.52
N GLU A 134 -4.15 1.12 13.49
CA GLU A 134 -4.61 1.03 12.11
C GLU A 134 -5.47 -0.22 11.86
N LEU A 135 -5.04 -1.40 12.28
CA LEU A 135 -5.83 -2.63 12.18
C LEU A 135 -7.15 -2.50 12.93
N ARG A 136 -7.13 -1.87 14.11
CA ARG A 136 -8.34 -1.61 14.89
C ARG A 136 -9.28 -0.64 14.17
N GLU A 137 -8.78 0.44 13.56
CA GLU A 137 -9.61 1.36 12.77
C GLU A 137 -10.28 0.65 11.59
N LEU A 138 -9.54 -0.18 10.85
CA LEU A 138 -10.10 -0.95 9.74
C LEU A 138 -11.14 -1.96 10.24
N THR A 139 -10.90 -2.60 11.39
CA THR A 139 -11.87 -3.49 12.05
C THR A 139 -13.14 -2.74 12.45
N GLU A 140 -13.04 -1.51 12.93
CA GLU A 140 -14.22 -0.69 13.26
C GLU A 140 -15.07 -0.36 12.02
N ILE A 141 -14.44 -0.17 10.86
CA ILE A 141 -15.16 -0.02 9.58
C ILE A 141 -15.95 -1.30 9.28
N LYS A 142 -15.31 -2.47 9.44
CA LYS A 142 -15.98 -3.76 9.27
C LYS A 142 -17.16 -3.92 10.23
N VAL A 143 -16.99 -3.59 11.51
CA VAL A 143 -18.06 -3.67 12.53
C VAL A 143 -19.25 -2.77 12.18
N LYS A 144 -19.02 -1.59 11.61
CA LYS A 144 -20.08 -0.66 11.19
C LYS A 144 -20.77 -1.06 9.89
N SER A 145 -20.14 -1.92 9.11
CA SER A 145 -20.66 -2.34 7.80
C SER A 145 -21.66 -3.46 7.96
N LYS A 146 -22.87 -3.30 7.41
CA LYS A 146 -23.88 -4.38 7.38
C LYS A 146 -23.43 -5.54 6.51
N GLN A 147 -22.90 -5.23 5.34
CA GLN A 147 -22.30 -6.18 4.39
C GLN A 147 -21.03 -5.59 3.84
N SER A 148 -20.08 -6.44 3.54
CA SER A 148 -18.80 -6.03 2.94
C SER A 148 -18.41 -6.97 1.80
N GLY A 149 -17.76 -6.42 0.81
CA GLY A 149 -17.13 -7.16 -0.30
C GLY A 149 -15.68 -6.72 -0.47
N LEU A 150 -14.87 -7.61 -1.03
CA LEU A 150 -13.46 -7.40 -1.28
C LEU A 150 -13.17 -7.48 -2.77
N LEU A 151 -12.48 -6.48 -3.29
CA LEU A 151 -11.84 -6.52 -4.61
C LEU A 151 -10.34 -6.44 -4.39
N MET A 152 -9.62 -7.51 -4.73
CA MET A 152 -8.19 -7.64 -4.51
C MET A 152 -7.46 -7.73 -5.84
N VAL A 153 -6.51 -6.84 -6.06
CA VAL A 153 -5.58 -6.88 -7.19
C VAL A 153 -4.20 -7.24 -6.64
N GLY A 154 -3.68 -8.40 -7.02
CA GLY A 154 -2.53 -9.00 -6.35
C GLY A 154 -2.91 -9.75 -5.07
N GLY A 155 -2.13 -9.56 -4.00
CA GLY A 155 -2.34 -10.25 -2.72
C GLY A 155 -1.33 -9.83 -1.65
N GLY A 156 -0.93 -10.77 -0.79
CA GLY A 156 0.05 -10.53 0.27
C GLY A 156 -0.52 -9.85 1.52
N VAL A 157 0.29 -9.05 2.20
CA VAL A 157 -0.06 -8.42 3.48
C VAL A 157 -1.35 -7.60 3.44
N PRO A 158 -1.60 -6.72 2.46
CA PRO A 158 -2.83 -5.93 2.41
C PRO A 158 -4.09 -6.78 2.28
N LYS A 159 -4.01 -7.90 1.54
CA LYS A 159 -5.10 -8.85 1.40
C LYS A 159 -5.46 -9.47 2.74
N ASN A 160 -4.47 -10.01 3.47
CA ASN A 160 -4.69 -10.60 4.78
C ASN A 160 -5.19 -9.55 5.79
N PHE A 161 -4.60 -8.37 5.77
CA PHE A 161 -4.96 -7.26 6.65
C PHE A 161 -6.45 -6.92 6.59
N VAL A 162 -7.03 -6.82 5.39
CA VAL A 162 -8.46 -6.53 5.25
C VAL A 162 -9.34 -7.73 5.59
N GLN A 163 -8.91 -8.94 5.27
CA GLN A 163 -9.64 -10.16 5.58
C GLN A 163 -9.69 -10.44 7.09
N ASP A 164 -8.60 -10.16 7.80
CA ASP A 164 -8.46 -10.41 9.23
C ASP A 164 -9.35 -9.49 10.09
N THR A 165 -9.97 -8.47 9.53
CA THR A 165 -10.90 -7.61 10.24
C THR A 165 -12.11 -8.37 10.80
N VAL A 166 -12.54 -9.46 10.18
CA VAL A 166 -13.59 -10.35 10.70
C VAL A 166 -13.11 -11.06 11.97
N VAL A 167 -11.92 -11.64 11.92
CA VAL A 167 -11.29 -12.34 13.05
C VAL A 167 -11.02 -11.36 14.18
N CYS A 168 -10.47 -10.18 13.88
CA CYS A 168 -10.23 -9.14 14.88
C CYS A 168 -11.53 -8.68 15.56
N ALA A 169 -12.61 -8.53 14.79
CA ALA A 169 -13.91 -8.15 15.36
C ALA A 169 -14.41 -9.20 16.36
N ASP A 170 -14.30 -10.48 16.01
CA ASP A 170 -14.68 -11.58 16.92
C ASP A 170 -13.85 -11.58 18.20
N LEU A 171 -12.54 -11.44 18.10
CA LEU A 171 -11.61 -11.38 19.24
C LEU A 171 -11.92 -10.23 20.21
N ILE A 172 -12.44 -9.11 19.73
CA ILE A 172 -12.86 -7.99 20.58
C ILE A 172 -14.34 -8.05 20.98
N GLY A 173 -14.98 -9.22 20.79
CA GLY A 173 -16.37 -9.48 21.20
C GLY A 173 -17.43 -8.80 20.33
N LYS A 174 -17.10 -8.45 19.08
CA LYS A 174 -18.03 -7.87 18.11
C LYS A 174 -18.43 -8.92 17.08
N LYS A 175 -19.70 -9.29 17.07
CA LYS A 175 -20.24 -10.20 16.05
C LYS A 175 -20.42 -9.47 14.74
N VAL A 176 -19.77 -9.96 13.69
CA VAL A 176 -19.91 -9.47 12.32
C VAL A 176 -20.04 -10.65 11.35
N ASP A 177 -20.72 -10.41 10.24
CA ASP A 177 -20.77 -11.39 9.16
C ASP A 177 -19.41 -11.45 8.45
N MET A 178 -19.07 -12.59 7.86
CA MET A 178 -17.94 -12.74 6.96
C MET A 178 -18.05 -11.74 5.79
N HIS A 179 -16.97 -11.53 5.05
CA HIS A 179 -17.07 -10.78 3.79
C HIS A 179 -17.95 -11.56 2.81
N LYS A 180 -19.06 -10.97 2.41
CA LYS A 180 -20.08 -11.64 1.60
C LYS A 180 -19.61 -11.92 0.18
N TYR A 181 -18.85 -11.00 -0.40
CA TYR A 181 -18.32 -11.10 -1.75
C TYR A 181 -16.81 -10.92 -1.73
N ALA A 182 -16.11 -11.70 -2.55
CA ALA A 182 -14.67 -11.55 -2.72
C ALA A 182 -14.27 -11.87 -4.16
N ILE A 183 -13.52 -10.96 -4.77
CA ILE A 183 -12.91 -11.12 -6.08
C ILE A 183 -11.41 -10.91 -5.91
N GLN A 184 -10.60 -11.86 -6.38
CA GLN A 184 -9.15 -11.69 -6.45
C GLN A 184 -8.68 -11.85 -7.89
N ILE A 185 -7.90 -10.88 -8.35
CA ILE A 185 -7.26 -10.88 -9.66
C ILE A 185 -5.76 -10.96 -9.41
N THR A 186 -5.13 -12.07 -9.77
CA THR A 186 -3.70 -12.29 -9.55
C THR A 186 -3.12 -13.27 -10.55
N VAL A 187 -1.82 -13.16 -10.84
CA VAL A 187 -1.03 -14.14 -11.59
C VAL A 187 -0.43 -15.21 -10.68
N ALA A 188 -0.46 -15.01 -9.36
CA ALA A 188 0.19 -15.87 -8.40
C ALA A 188 -0.40 -17.28 -8.35
N ASP A 189 0.47 -18.28 -8.19
CA ASP A 189 0.08 -19.67 -7.88
C ASP A 189 -0.44 -19.74 -6.43
N THR A 190 -1.25 -20.76 -6.13
CA THR A 190 -1.81 -20.97 -4.78
C THR A 190 -0.75 -21.18 -3.69
N ARG A 191 0.47 -21.60 -4.08
CA ARG A 191 1.63 -21.76 -3.19
C ARG A 191 2.42 -20.49 -2.98
N ASP A 192 2.13 -19.47 -3.76
CA ASP A 192 2.83 -18.20 -3.76
C ASP A 192 2.44 -17.35 -2.55
N GLY A 193 3.38 -16.57 -2.00
CA GLY A 193 3.14 -15.66 -0.87
C GLY A 193 2.00 -14.68 -1.11
N ALA A 194 1.78 -14.25 -2.35
CA ALA A 194 0.66 -13.39 -2.71
C ALA A 194 -0.73 -14.07 -2.55
N CYS A 195 -0.78 -15.40 -2.62
CA CYS A 195 -1.97 -16.20 -2.33
C CYS A 195 -1.89 -16.89 -0.97
N SER A 196 -0.70 -16.91 -0.31
CA SER A 196 -0.48 -17.70 0.89
C SER A 196 -1.43 -17.33 2.02
N SER A 197 -1.74 -18.36 2.79
CA SER A 197 -2.68 -18.39 3.92
C SER A 197 -4.11 -17.96 3.57
N SER A 198 -4.43 -17.69 2.32
CA SER A 198 -5.79 -17.37 1.96
C SER A 198 -6.03 -17.27 0.45
N THR A 199 -5.93 -18.38 -0.27
CA THR A 199 -6.85 -18.48 -1.40
C THR A 199 -8.25 -18.15 -0.87
N LEU A 200 -9.16 -17.65 -1.69
CA LEU A 200 -10.51 -17.34 -1.21
C LEU A 200 -11.21 -18.58 -0.60
N LYS A 201 -10.84 -19.78 -1.06
CA LYS A 201 -11.29 -21.05 -0.49
C LYS A 201 -10.70 -21.27 0.93
N GLU A 202 -9.41 -21.04 1.12
CA GLU A 202 -8.79 -21.13 2.44
C GLU A 202 -9.33 -20.06 3.39
N ALA A 203 -9.56 -18.83 2.90
CA ALA A 203 -10.14 -17.74 3.68
C ALA A 203 -11.51 -18.11 4.28
N SER A 204 -12.28 -18.97 3.60
CA SER A 204 -13.54 -19.50 4.14
C SER A 204 -13.32 -20.38 5.36
N SER A 205 -12.24 -21.19 5.41
CA SER A 205 -11.92 -22.03 6.57
C SER A 205 -11.52 -21.23 7.81
N TRP A 206 -11.09 -20.00 7.61
CA TRP A 206 -10.75 -19.04 8.68
C TRP A 206 -11.95 -18.16 9.09
N GLY A 207 -13.13 -18.36 8.48
CA GLY A 207 -14.29 -17.52 8.75
C GLY A 207 -14.19 -16.08 8.21
N LYS A 208 -13.32 -15.84 7.24
CA LYS A 208 -13.06 -14.49 6.69
C LYS A 208 -14.00 -14.14 5.54
N VAL A 209 -14.26 -15.09 4.64
CA VAL A 209 -15.04 -14.92 3.42
C VAL A 209 -16.12 -15.98 3.34
N ASP A 210 -17.34 -15.58 2.95
CA ASP A 210 -18.48 -16.50 2.77
C ASP A 210 -18.21 -17.51 1.65
N THR A 211 -18.53 -18.78 1.90
CA THR A 211 -18.27 -19.90 0.97
C THR A 211 -19.04 -19.82 -0.33
N VAL A 212 -20.11 -19.05 -0.39
CA VAL A 212 -21.07 -19.08 -1.51
C VAL A 212 -20.79 -18.01 -2.58
N SER A 213 -19.95 -17.02 -2.30
CA SER A 213 -19.88 -15.79 -3.12
C SER A 213 -18.45 -15.30 -3.38
N TYR A 214 -17.52 -16.19 -3.70
CA TYR A 214 -16.19 -15.74 -4.12
C TYR A 214 -15.83 -16.14 -5.55
N THR A 215 -15.07 -15.30 -6.22
CA THR A 215 -14.51 -15.55 -7.56
C THR A 215 -13.01 -15.31 -7.55
N HIS A 216 -12.27 -16.31 -7.97
CA HIS A 216 -10.83 -16.21 -8.20
C HIS A 216 -10.58 -16.10 -9.70
N LEU A 217 -10.10 -14.94 -10.13
CA LEU A 217 -9.70 -14.70 -11.51
C LEU A 217 -8.18 -14.80 -11.61
N ARG A 218 -7.69 -15.79 -12.33
CA ARG A 218 -6.29 -15.86 -12.71
C ARG A 218 -6.08 -14.98 -13.93
N ALA A 219 -5.28 -13.96 -13.81
CA ALA A 219 -4.82 -13.23 -14.98
C ALA A 219 -3.92 -14.16 -15.79
N HIS A 220 -4.33 -14.49 -16.99
CA HIS A 220 -3.50 -15.24 -17.94
C HIS A 220 -2.62 -14.24 -18.69
N GLU A 221 -1.35 -14.19 -18.32
CA GLU A 221 -0.37 -13.49 -19.11
C GLU A 221 0.03 -14.38 -20.30
N THR A 222 -0.35 -13.97 -21.49
CA THR A 222 0.28 -14.47 -22.71
C THR A 222 1.56 -13.66 -22.96
N LYS A 223 2.54 -14.22 -23.68
CA LYS A 223 3.77 -13.47 -24.05
C LYS A 223 3.47 -12.11 -24.70
N ALA A 224 2.32 -11.95 -25.32
CA ALA A 224 1.85 -10.68 -25.88
C ALA A 224 1.34 -9.67 -24.84
N ASN A 225 0.97 -10.12 -23.64
CA ASN A 225 0.46 -9.27 -22.56
C ASN A 225 1.54 -8.81 -21.59
N LEU A 226 2.77 -9.27 -21.74
CA LEU A 226 3.95 -8.85 -20.98
C LEU A 226 4.43 -7.43 -21.36
N VAL A 227 3.75 -6.78 -22.28
CA VAL A 227 4.03 -5.40 -22.67
C VAL A 227 2.89 -4.54 -22.16
N TRP A 228 2.93 -4.16 -20.91
CA TRP A 228 2.19 -2.99 -20.43
C TRP A 228 2.90 -1.75 -21.00
N ARG A 229 2.28 -1.15 -21.97
CA ARG A 229 2.70 0.13 -22.51
C ARG A 229 2.03 1.26 -21.75
#